data_4d6b6abe656f00b14b1b36fffe899ce0
#
_entry.id   4d6b6abe656f00b14b1b36fffe899ce0
#
_cell.length_a   1.000
_cell.length_b   1.000
_cell.length_c   1.000
_cell.angle_alpha   90.00
_cell.angle_beta   90.00
_cell.angle_gamma   90.00
#
_symmetry.space_group_name_H-M   'P 1'
#
loop_
_entity.id
_entity.type
_entity.pdbx_description
1 polymer ?
#
loop_
_entity_poly.entity_id
_entity_poly.type
_entity_poly.pdbx_seq_one_letter_code
_entity_poly.pdbx_strand_id
1 'polypeptide(L)'
;MFSEKRGNVLHGILLIALFSCSAFYIAEFDFIKNLSFSPLIVGIILGMLYANSLRNHLPETWVPGIQFCTKQILRAGIVLYGFKLTFQSVLAIGLPAILIDSIIVIATILLGIFLGRVLKMDKDLALLTSTGSAICGAAAVLGAEPVVKSEAHKTAVAVSTVVIFGTISMFIYPALYRAGIIDLTPEQMGIYTGSTSVSYTHLTLPT
;
A
#
# COMPACT_ATOMS: atom_id res chain seq x y z
N MET A 1 -28.17 -0.39 24.09
CA MET A 1 -28.03 -0.82 22.68
C MET A 1 -27.30 0.21 21.79
N PHE A 2 -27.71 1.50 21.70
CA PHE A 2 -26.94 2.51 20.92
C PHE A 2 -25.62 2.93 21.59
N SER A 3 -25.55 2.97 22.91
CA SER A 3 -24.35 3.32 23.69
C SER A 3 -23.25 2.25 23.60
N GLU A 4 -23.62 0.97 23.69
CA GLU A 4 -22.68 -0.16 23.57
C GLU A 4 -22.06 -0.27 22.19
N LYS A 5 -22.84 -0.09 21.12
CA LYS A 5 -22.29 -0.07 19.74
C LYS A 5 -21.24 1.03 19.54
N ARG A 6 -21.49 2.22 20.12
CA ARG A 6 -20.52 3.33 20.05
C ARG A 6 -19.28 3.05 20.88
N GLY A 7 -19.42 2.44 22.05
CA GLY A 7 -18.30 2.01 22.89
C GLY A 7 -17.40 1.00 22.20
N ASN A 8 -17.97 0.01 21.54
CA ASN A 8 -17.23 -1.03 20.82
C ASN A 8 -16.47 -0.47 19.60
N VAL A 9 -17.06 0.46 18.85
CA VAL A 9 -16.37 1.18 17.77
C VAL A 9 -15.20 1.99 18.32
N LEU A 10 -15.40 2.67 19.45
CA LEU A 10 -14.36 3.47 20.09
C LEU A 10 -13.16 2.61 20.51
N HIS A 11 -13.39 1.42 21.06
CA HIS A 11 -12.31 0.49 21.42
C HIS A 11 -11.49 0.07 20.20
N GLY A 12 -12.14 -0.20 19.07
CA GLY A 12 -11.42 -0.51 17.81
C GLY A 12 -10.57 0.67 17.30
N ILE A 13 -11.09 1.90 17.42
CA ILE A 13 -10.36 3.12 17.07
C ILE A 13 -9.16 3.33 18.02
N LEU A 14 -9.36 3.15 19.32
CA LEU A 14 -8.30 3.28 20.32
C LEU A 14 -7.19 2.24 20.11
N LEU A 15 -7.54 1.02 19.73
CA LEU A 15 -6.57 -0.02 19.38
C LEU A 15 -5.67 0.44 18.22
N ILE A 16 -6.26 0.92 17.12
CA ILE A 16 -5.50 1.41 15.97
C ILE A 16 -4.65 2.64 16.34
N ALA A 17 -5.17 3.55 17.15
CA ALA A 17 -4.43 4.70 17.64
C ALA A 17 -3.21 4.27 18.48
N LEU A 18 -3.39 3.28 19.37
CA LEU A 18 -2.30 2.72 20.17
C LEU A 18 -1.20 2.11 19.29
N PHE A 19 -1.59 1.30 18.28
CA PHE A 19 -0.63 0.73 17.33
C PHE A 19 0.10 1.81 16.53
N SER A 20 -0.61 2.83 16.09
CA SER A 20 -0.01 3.97 15.37
C SER A 20 0.99 4.72 16.25
N CYS A 21 0.63 5.06 17.48
CA CYS A 21 1.54 5.71 18.41
C CYS A 21 2.77 4.83 18.72
N SER A 22 2.56 3.52 18.92
CA SER A 22 3.65 2.57 19.13
C SER A 22 4.59 2.51 17.93
N ALA A 23 4.05 2.53 16.70
CA ALA A 23 4.84 2.52 15.48
C ALA A 23 5.71 3.78 15.35
N PHE A 24 5.16 4.96 15.66
CA PHE A 24 5.93 6.21 15.69
C PHE A 24 7.03 6.16 16.73
N TYR A 25 6.73 5.71 17.94
CA TYR A 25 7.71 5.62 19.02
C TYR A 25 8.84 4.63 18.70
N ILE A 26 8.51 3.45 18.17
CA ILE A 26 9.49 2.44 17.77
C ILE A 26 10.36 2.94 16.61
N ALA A 27 9.80 3.68 15.66
CA ALA A 27 10.55 4.24 14.55
C ALA A 27 11.58 5.30 14.97
N GLU A 28 11.45 5.89 16.17
CA GLU A 28 12.41 6.84 16.71
C GLU A 28 13.66 6.20 17.31
N PHE A 29 13.66 4.88 17.57
CA PHE A 29 14.88 4.19 18.05
C PHE A 29 16.00 4.27 17.02
N ASP A 30 17.21 4.57 17.46
CA ASP A 30 18.39 4.72 16.60
C ASP A 30 18.65 3.50 15.72
N PHE A 31 18.40 2.30 16.23
CA PHE A 31 18.51 1.07 15.45
C PHE A 31 17.56 1.04 14.26
N ILE A 32 16.32 1.45 14.45
CA ILE A 32 15.28 1.49 13.41
C ILE A 32 15.55 2.64 12.42
N LYS A 33 16.02 3.79 12.93
CA LYS A 33 16.47 4.92 12.09
C LYS A 33 17.62 4.51 11.19
N ASN A 34 18.61 3.79 11.71
CA ASN A 34 19.73 3.28 10.91
C ASN A 34 19.30 2.29 9.83
N LEU A 35 18.23 1.54 10.05
CA LEU A 35 17.59 0.74 9.02
C LEU A 35 16.72 1.57 8.04
N SER A 36 16.54 2.88 8.29
CA SER A 36 15.65 3.79 7.55
C SER A 36 14.21 3.26 7.39
N PHE A 37 13.71 2.55 8.40
CA PHE A 37 12.32 2.13 8.41
C PHE A 37 11.43 3.32 8.79
N SER A 38 10.49 3.63 7.92
CA SER A 38 9.48 4.64 8.22
C SER A 38 8.52 4.12 9.30
N PRO A 39 7.86 5.02 10.08
CA PRO A 39 6.83 4.63 11.04
C PRO A 39 5.72 3.77 10.43
N LEU A 40 5.45 3.95 9.13
CA LEU A 40 4.47 3.17 8.39
C LEU A 40 4.89 1.71 8.21
N ILE A 41 6.17 1.45 7.88
CA ILE A 41 6.71 0.09 7.77
C ILE A 41 6.62 -0.60 9.13
N VAL A 42 7.00 0.09 10.19
CA VAL A 42 6.88 -0.44 11.57
C VAL A 42 5.43 -0.76 11.91
N GLY A 43 4.48 0.12 11.54
CA GLY A 43 3.05 -0.09 11.74
C GLY A 43 2.52 -1.31 10.98
N ILE A 44 2.97 -1.53 9.74
CA ILE A 44 2.61 -2.70 8.94
C ILE A 44 3.14 -3.98 9.60
N ILE A 45 4.40 -4.00 10.04
CA ILE A 45 5.01 -5.16 10.72
C ILE A 45 4.23 -5.47 12.00
N LEU A 46 3.97 -4.47 12.85
CA LEU A 46 3.17 -4.64 14.05
C LEU A 46 1.77 -5.17 13.75
N GLY A 47 1.12 -4.63 12.74
CA GLY A 47 -0.21 -5.08 12.30
C GLY A 47 -0.20 -6.52 11.81
N MET A 48 0.81 -6.93 11.03
CA MET A 48 0.97 -8.31 10.56
C MET A 48 1.24 -9.27 11.73
N LEU A 49 2.12 -8.91 12.66
CA LEU A 49 2.41 -9.72 13.85
C LEU A 49 1.15 -9.88 14.70
N TYR A 50 0.43 -8.79 14.93
CA TYR A 50 -0.83 -8.84 15.68
C TYR A 50 -1.89 -9.71 14.98
N ALA A 51 -2.09 -9.53 13.68
CA ALA A 51 -3.08 -10.28 12.92
C ALA A 51 -2.77 -11.79 12.87
N ASN A 52 -1.50 -12.18 12.85
CA ASN A 52 -1.11 -13.59 12.80
C ASN A 52 -1.03 -14.24 14.19
N SER A 53 -0.68 -13.47 15.24
CA SER A 53 -0.48 -14.04 16.57
C SER A 53 -1.71 -13.93 17.48
N LEU A 54 -2.47 -12.84 17.38
CA LEU A 54 -3.53 -12.49 18.33
C LEU A 54 -4.92 -12.38 17.68
N ARG A 55 -5.06 -12.72 16.42
CA ARG A 55 -6.35 -12.60 15.70
C ARG A 55 -7.50 -13.31 16.41
N ASN A 56 -7.24 -14.49 17.00
CA ASN A 56 -8.25 -15.28 17.70
C ASN A 56 -8.68 -14.67 19.05
N HIS A 57 -7.97 -13.66 19.54
CA HIS A 57 -8.26 -12.97 20.81
C HIS A 57 -8.92 -11.60 20.58
N LEU A 58 -9.10 -11.18 19.32
CA LEU A 58 -9.75 -9.91 19.02
C LEU A 58 -11.27 -10.07 19.17
N PRO A 59 -11.92 -9.29 20.05
CA PRO A 59 -13.37 -9.29 20.13
C PRO A 59 -13.97 -8.84 18.79
N GLU A 60 -14.87 -9.65 18.24
CA GLU A 60 -15.58 -9.31 16.98
C GLU A 60 -16.29 -7.96 17.05
N THR A 61 -16.64 -7.55 18.26
CA THR A 61 -17.28 -6.26 18.52
C THR A 61 -16.41 -5.03 18.20
N TRP A 62 -15.07 -5.19 18.12
CA TRP A 62 -14.13 -4.10 17.80
C TRP A 62 -13.86 -3.95 16.29
N VAL A 63 -14.18 -4.98 15.51
CA VAL A 63 -13.99 -5.00 14.05
C VAL A 63 -14.63 -3.79 13.33
N PRO A 64 -15.85 -3.35 13.69
CA PRO A 64 -16.44 -2.15 13.09
C PRO A 64 -15.62 -0.88 13.30
N GLY A 65 -14.93 -0.74 14.44
CA GLY A 65 -14.03 0.39 14.71
C GLY A 65 -12.77 0.35 13.84
N ILE A 66 -12.19 -0.83 13.66
CA ILE A 66 -11.04 -1.04 12.76
C ILE A 66 -11.46 -0.73 11.32
N GLN A 67 -12.63 -1.20 10.87
CA GLN A 67 -13.14 -0.89 9.53
C GLN A 67 -13.43 0.61 9.34
N PHE A 68 -13.86 1.31 10.39
CA PHE A 68 -14.03 2.76 10.35
C PHE A 68 -12.69 3.46 10.11
N CYS A 69 -11.62 3.04 10.80
CA CYS A 69 -10.28 3.58 10.58
C CYS A 69 -9.78 3.33 9.16
N THR A 70 -9.93 2.12 8.65
CA THR A 70 -9.44 1.75 7.31
C THR A 70 -10.25 2.38 6.17
N LYS A 71 -11.49 2.79 6.41
CA LYS A 71 -12.35 3.41 5.38
C LYS A 71 -12.45 4.92 5.54
N GLN A 72 -12.82 5.41 6.71
CA GLN A 72 -13.14 6.82 6.93
C GLN A 72 -11.89 7.64 7.29
N ILE A 73 -11.12 7.18 8.27
CA ILE A 73 -9.92 7.90 8.71
C ILE A 73 -8.86 7.90 7.61
N LEU A 74 -8.68 6.78 6.90
CA LEU A 74 -7.76 6.70 5.76
C LEU A 74 -8.16 7.70 4.66
N ARG A 75 -9.45 7.76 4.29
CA ARG A 75 -9.92 8.74 3.29
C ARG A 75 -9.71 10.18 3.74
N ALA A 76 -10.03 10.48 5.00
CA ALA A 76 -9.78 11.81 5.56
C ALA A 76 -8.28 12.15 5.55
N GLY A 77 -7.43 11.19 5.89
CA GLY A 77 -5.97 11.35 5.81
C GLY A 77 -5.48 11.65 4.39
N ILE A 78 -5.99 10.94 3.38
CA ILE A 78 -5.65 11.17 1.96
C ILE A 78 -6.09 12.58 1.53
N VAL A 79 -7.30 13.01 1.90
CA VAL A 79 -7.79 14.35 1.58
C VAL A 79 -6.91 15.43 2.23
N LEU A 80 -6.59 15.28 3.52
CA LEU A 80 -5.70 16.20 4.24
C LEU A 80 -4.29 16.23 3.63
N TYR A 81 -3.77 15.08 3.21
CA TYR A 81 -2.49 15.01 2.52
C TYR A 81 -2.53 15.73 1.16
N GLY A 82 -3.66 15.64 0.45
CA GLY A 82 -3.86 16.37 -0.79
C GLY A 82 -3.77 17.89 -0.63
N PHE A 83 -4.18 18.43 0.51
CA PHE A 83 -4.00 19.86 0.80
C PHE A 83 -2.53 20.25 1.04
N LYS A 84 -1.69 19.31 1.44
CA LYS A 84 -0.24 19.53 1.61
C LYS A 84 0.50 19.57 0.27
N LEU A 85 -0.01 18.86 -0.74
CA LEU A 85 0.55 18.85 -2.08
C LEU A 85 0.12 20.12 -2.82
N THR A 86 1.06 21.02 -3.06
CA THR A 86 0.82 22.20 -3.88
C THR A 86 0.95 21.86 -5.36
N PHE A 87 0.21 22.57 -6.21
CA PHE A 87 0.37 22.46 -7.67
C PHE A 87 1.82 22.72 -8.12
N GLN A 88 2.52 23.60 -7.40
CA GLN A 88 3.93 23.89 -7.63
C GLN A 88 4.83 22.70 -7.35
N SER A 89 4.54 21.91 -6.31
CA SER A 89 5.30 20.69 -6.00
C SER A 89 5.13 19.64 -7.10
N VAL A 90 3.92 19.50 -7.65
CA VAL A 90 3.65 18.59 -8.78
C VAL A 90 4.36 19.05 -10.05
N LEU A 91 4.35 20.36 -10.33
CA LEU A 91 5.06 20.94 -11.47
C LEU A 91 6.59 20.89 -11.30
N ALA A 92 7.10 20.96 -10.07
CA ALA A 92 8.53 20.85 -9.78
C ALA A 92 9.11 19.46 -10.06
N ILE A 93 8.31 18.39 -9.90
CA ILE A 93 8.70 17.02 -10.29
C ILE A 93 8.86 16.91 -11.81
N GLY A 94 8.14 17.76 -12.54
CA GLY A 94 8.28 17.95 -13.97
C GLY A 94 7.51 16.98 -14.85
N LEU A 95 7.25 17.44 -16.08
CA LEU A 95 6.57 16.65 -17.12
C LEU A 95 7.22 15.30 -17.41
N PRO A 96 8.57 15.13 -17.34
CA PRO A 96 9.20 13.84 -17.58
C PRO A 96 8.76 12.73 -16.61
N ALA A 97 8.57 13.05 -15.34
CA ALA A 97 8.14 12.05 -14.35
C ALA A 97 6.70 11.57 -14.63
N ILE A 98 5.80 12.49 -14.98
CA ILE A 98 4.42 12.16 -15.32
C ILE A 98 4.36 11.28 -16.59
N LEU A 99 5.19 11.58 -17.59
CA LEU A 99 5.28 10.77 -18.81
C LEU A 99 5.83 9.36 -18.51
N ILE A 100 6.89 9.27 -17.73
CA ILE A 100 7.47 7.97 -17.32
C ILE A 100 6.43 7.15 -16.57
N ASP A 101 5.75 7.72 -15.59
CA ASP A 101 4.72 7.03 -14.81
C ASP A 101 3.57 6.55 -15.70
N SER A 102 3.08 7.40 -16.59
CA SER A 102 2.03 7.04 -17.55
C SER A 102 2.46 5.87 -18.48
N ILE A 103 3.70 5.90 -18.97
CA ILE A 103 4.24 4.84 -19.82
C ILE A 103 4.34 3.52 -19.03
N ILE A 104 4.83 3.58 -17.79
CA ILE A 104 4.98 2.40 -16.94
C ILE A 104 3.61 1.78 -16.62
N VAL A 105 2.61 2.59 -16.26
CA VAL A 105 1.25 2.11 -15.99
C VAL A 105 0.68 1.39 -17.22
N ILE A 106 0.73 2.03 -18.39
CA ILE A 106 0.21 1.45 -19.62
C ILE A 106 0.99 0.18 -20.00
N ALA A 107 2.32 0.22 -19.96
CA ALA A 107 3.18 -0.91 -20.27
C ALA A 107 2.92 -2.09 -19.32
N THR A 108 2.77 -1.84 -18.02
CA THR A 108 2.51 -2.88 -17.01
C THR A 108 1.17 -3.56 -17.26
N ILE A 109 0.11 -2.80 -17.58
CA ILE A 109 -1.21 -3.38 -17.88
C ILE A 109 -1.14 -4.24 -19.15
N LEU A 110 -0.57 -3.70 -20.22
CA LEU A 110 -0.46 -4.42 -21.51
C LEU A 110 0.39 -5.68 -21.37
N LEU A 111 1.53 -5.57 -20.71
CA LEU A 111 2.46 -6.68 -20.51
C LEU A 111 1.85 -7.76 -19.59
N GLY A 112 1.13 -7.35 -18.55
CA GLY A 112 0.43 -8.27 -17.66
C GLY A 112 -0.70 -9.02 -18.37
N ILE A 113 -1.50 -8.35 -19.21
CA ILE A 113 -2.52 -9.00 -20.03
C ILE A 113 -1.86 -9.96 -21.05
N PHE A 114 -0.77 -9.53 -21.67
CA PHE A 114 -0.02 -10.37 -22.63
C PHE A 114 0.52 -11.63 -21.93
N LEU A 115 1.22 -11.48 -20.82
CA LEU A 115 1.74 -12.62 -20.03
C LEU A 115 0.61 -13.52 -19.53
N GLY A 116 -0.50 -12.95 -19.07
CA GLY A 116 -1.67 -13.71 -18.67
C GLY A 116 -2.21 -14.61 -19.81
N ARG A 117 -2.22 -14.09 -21.04
CA ARG A 117 -2.60 -14.88 -22.23
C ARG A 117 -1.59 -16.00 -22.53
N VAL A 118 -0.29 -15.70 -22.47
CA VAL A 118 0.78 -16.68 -22.72
C VAL A 118 0.73 -17.80 -21.68
N LEU A 119 0.50 -17.45 -20.41
CA LEU A 119 0.38 -18.40 -19.31
C LEU A 119 -1.01 -19.08 -19.22
N LYS A 120 -1.90 -18.81 -20.18
CA LYS A 120 -3.26 -19.34 -20.22
C LYS A 120 -4.06 -19.05 -18.94
N MET A 121 -3.81 -17.92 -18.31
CA MET A 121 -4.60 -17.44 -17.16
C MET A 121 -5.99 -17.00 -17.60
N ASP A 122 -6.93 -17.04 -16.65
CA ASP A 122 -8.24 -16.46 -16.86
C ASP A 122 -8.13 -14.95 -17.17
N LYS A 123 -8.92 -14.47 -18.12
CA LYS A 123 -8.83 -13.08 -18.62
C LYS A 123 -9.12 -12.06 -17.54
N ASP A 124 -10.12 -12.32 -16.70
CA ASP A 124 -10.52 -11.42 -15.64
C ASP A 124 -9.44 -11.36 -14.55
N LEU A 125 -8.87 -12.53 -14.21
CA LEU A 125 -7.78 -12.61 -13.25
C LEU A 125 -6.53 -11.88 -13.75
N ALA A 126 -6.15 -12.08 -15.02
CA ALA A 126 -5.02 -11.40 -15.63
C ALA A 126 -5.22 -9.89 -15.66
N LEU A 127 -6.41 -9.40 -16.02
CA LEU A 127 -6.73 -7.99 -16.06
C LEU A 127 -6.71 -7.37 -14.66
N LEU A 128 -7.34 -8.01 -13.68
CA LEU A 128 -7.38 -7.53 -12.29
C LEU A 128 -5.98 -7.46 -11.68
N THR A 129 -5.19 -8.52 -11.84
CA THR A 129 -3.81 -8.56 -11.32
C THR A 129 -2.93 -7.51 -12.01
N SER A 130 -3.06 -7.35 -13.33
CA SER A 130 -2.31 -6.32 -14.08
C SER A 130 -2.68 -4.91 -13.65
N THR A 131 -3.97 -4.63 -13.46
CA THR A 131 -4.46 -3.32 -12.98
C THR A 131 -3.96 -3.04 -11.55
N GLY A 132 -4.02 -4.04 -10.68
CA GLY A 132 -3.47 -3.93 -9.32
C GLY A 132 -1.98 -3.64 -9.31
N SER A 133 -1.21 -4.37 -10.11
CA SER A 133 0.24 -4.20 -10.20
C SER A 133 0.65 -2.87 -10.83
N ALA A 134 -0.17 -2.31 -11.71
CA ALA A 134 0.13 -1.08 -12.44
C ALA A 134 -0.19 0.20 -11.67
N ILE A 135 -1.11 0.16 -10.70
CA ILE A 135 -1.63 1.39 -10.07
C ILE A 135 -1.31 1.39 -8.57
N CYS A 136 -2.22 0.92 -7.74
CA CYS A 136 -2.09 1.03 -6.27
C CYS A 136 -2.40 -0.28 -5.52
N GLY A 137 -2.19 -1.42 -6.15
CA GLY A 137 -2.38 -2.71 -5.52
C GLY A 137 -3.84 -3.09 -5.32
N ALA A 138 -4.17 -3.54 -4.13
CA ALA A 138 -5.50 -4.05 -3.78
C ALA A 138 -6.63 -3.06 -4.06
N ALA A 139 -6.40 -1.75 -3.87
CA ALA A 139 -7.40 -0.72 -4.11
C ALA A 139 -7.78 -0.64 -5.61
N ALA A 140 -6.79 -0.75 -6.50
CA ALA A 140 -7.03 -0.78 -7.94
C ALA A 140 -7.78 -2.04 -8.38
N VAL A 141 -7.43 -3.21 -7.82
CA VAL A 141 -8.18 -4.47 -8.07
C VAL A 141 -9.63 -4.33 -7.68
N LEU A 142 -9.91 -3.86 -6.45
CA LEU A 142 -11.27 -3.67 -5.95
C LEU A 142 -12.05 -2.58 -6.70
N GLY A 143 -11.34 -1.57 -7.23
CA GLY A 143 -11.94 -0.54 -8.06
C GLY A 143 -12.30 -1.05 -9.47
N ALA A 144 -11.52 -1.98 -10.01
CA ALA A 144 -11.75 -2.58 -11.33
C ALA A 144 -12.80 -3.71 -11.31
N GLU A 145 -12.94 -4.41 -10.18
CA GLU A 145 -13.85 -5.56 -10.02
C GLU A 145 -15.28 -5.29 -10.54
N PRO A 146 -15.96 -4.18 -10.17
CA PRO A 146 -17.33 -3.93 -10.61
C PRO A 146 -17.45 -3.72 -12.13
N VAL A 147 -16.37 -3.24 -12.77
CA VAL A 147 -16.31 -3.02 -14.22
C VAL A 147 -16.07 -4.33 -14.96
N VAL A 148 -15.14 -5.13 -14.46
CA VAL A 148 -14.78 -6.45 -15.02
C VAL A 148 -15.89 -7.48 -14.75
N LYS A 149 -16.68 -7.28 -13.70
CA LYS A 149 -17.72 -8.21 -13.22
C LYS A 149 -17.15 -9.59 -12.94
N SER A 150 -15.97 -9.62 -12.32
CA SER A 150 -15.25 -10.83 -12.00
C SER A 150 -15.89 -11.60 -10.85
N GLU A 151 -15.66 -12.90 -10.81
CA GLU A 151 -16.08 -13.75 -9.70
C GLU A 151 -15.24 -13.43 -8.44
N ALA A 152 -15.88 -13.47 -7.26
CA ALA A 152 -15.26 -13.07 -5.99
C ALA A 152 -13.94 -13.82 -5.69
N HIS A 153 -13.83 -15.08 -6.08
CA HIS A 153 -12.60 -15.84 -5.86
C HIS A 153 -11.43 -15.33 -6.72
N LYS A 154 -11.67 -14.91 -7.96
CA LYS A 154 -10.65 -14.33 -8.84
C LYS A 154 -10.15 -12.99 -8.30
N THR A 155 -11.08 -12.15 -7.83
CA THR A 155 -10.74 -10.90 -7.15
C THR A 155 -9.89 -11.14 -5.90
N ALA A 156 -10.26 -12.13 -5.07
CA ALA A 156 -9.49 -12.48 -3.88
C ALA A 156 -8.07 -12.95 -4.22
N VAL A 157 -7.89 -13.77 -5.26
CA VAL A 157 -6.58 -14.21 -5.74
C VAL A 157 -5.76 -13.03 -6.26
N ALA A 158 -6.35 -12.15 -7.08
CA ALA A 158 -5.67 -10.96 -7.58
C ALA A 158 -5.21 -10.04 -6.45
N VAL A 159 -6.09 -9.73 -5.48
CA VAL A 159 -5.76 -8.92 -4.30
C VAL A 159 -4.62 -9.56 -3.50
N SER A 160 -4.70 -10.86 -3.21
CA SER A 160 -3.66 -11.56 -2.46
C SER A 160 -2.31 -11.51 -3.16
N THR A 161 -2.29 -11.72 -4.47
CA THR A 161 -1.08 -11.68 -5.28
C THR A 161 -0.42 -10.31 -5.23
N VAL A 162 -1.16 -9.24 -5.52
CA VAL A 162 -0.58 -7.88 -5.53
C VAL A 162 -0.15 -7.42 -4.13
N VAL A 163 -0.85 -7.84 -3.07
CA VAL A 163 -0.45 -7.54 -1.70
C VAL A 163 0.84 -8.26 -1.31
N ILE A 164 0.96 -9.55 -1.60
CA ILE A 164 2.17 -10.33 -1.30
C ILE A 164 3.38 -9.75 -2.02
N PHE A 165 3.31 -9.63 -3.35
CA PHE A 165 4.43 -9.12 -4.13
C PHE A 165 4.73 -7.65 -3.88
N GLY A 166 3.71 -6.83 -3.65
CA GLY A 166 3.87 -5.43 -3.25
C GLY A 166 4.60 -5.29 -1.91
N THR A 167 4.23 -6.11 -0.93
CA THR A 167 4.90 -6.13 0.38
C THR A 167 6.36 -6.59 0.25
N ILE A 168 6.63 -7.62 -0.53
CA ILE A 168 8.00 -8.10 -0.79
C ILE A 168 8.83 -7.00 -1.46
N SER A 169 8.29 -6.33 -2.48
CA SER A 169 8.96 -5.25 -3.20
C SER A 169 9.32 -4.08 -2.29
N MET A 170 8.44 -3.74 -1.35
CA MET A 170 8.65 -2.66 -0.37
C MET A 170 9.90 -2.89 0.49
N PHE A 171 10.26 -4.14 0.78
CA PHE A 171 11.47 -4.46 1.52
C PHE A 171 12.69 -4.64 0.61
N ILE A 172 12.50 -5.23 -0.57
CA ILE A 172 13.59 -5.54 -1.50
C ILE A 172 14.20 -4.26 -2.08
N TYR A 173 13.41 -3.29 -2.54
CA TYR A 173 13.93 -2.11 -3.21
C TYR A 173 14.87 -1.27 -2.32
N PRO A 174 14.53 -0.92 -1.08
CA PRO A 174 15.46 -0.24 -0.20
C PRO A 174 16.69 -1.07 0.14
N ALA A 175 16.56 -2.38 0.27
CA ALA A 175 17.69 -3.27 0.53
C ALA A 175 18.69 -3.30 -0.62
N LEU A 176 18.20 -3.42 -1.86
CA LEU A 176 19.03 -3.40 -3.08
C LEU A 176 19.73 -2.04 -3.28
N TYR A 177 19.04 -0.95 -2.99
CA TYR A 177 19.60 0.41 -3.07
C TYR A 177 20.75 0.59 -2.06
N ARG A 178 20.54 0.15 -0.81
CA ARG A 178 21.60 0.22 0.22
C ARG A 178 22.78 -0.71 -0.04
N ALA A 179 22.51 -1.86 -0.65
CA ALA A 179 23.56 -2.79 -1.05
C ALA A 179 24.43 -2.25 -2.21
N GLY A 180 24.10 -1.09 -2.77
CA GLY A 180 24.81 -0.50 -3.90
C GLY A 180 24.62 -1.26 -5.22
N ILE A 181 23.60 -2.12 -5.31
CA ILE A 181 23.27 -2.87 -6.53
C ILE A 181 22.55 -1.95 -7.53
N ILE A 182 21.76 -1.01 -7.00
CA ILE A 182 21.03 -0.01 -7.78
C ILE A 182 21.80 1.30 -7.64
N ASP A 183 22.52 1.70 -8.66
CA ASP A 183 23.30 2.95 -8.69
C ASP A 183 22.44 4.08 -9.29
N LEU A 184 21.54 4.61 -8.46
CA LEU A 184 20.66 5.72 -8.79
C LEU A 184 20.83 6.84 -7.76
N THR A 185 20.62 8.10 -8.21
CA THR A 185 20.53 9.22 -7.26
C THR A 185 19.26 9.07 -6.39
N PRO A 186 19.19 9.70 -5.19
CA PRO A 186 17.99 9.64 -4.36
C PRO A 186 16.71 10.07 -5.08
N GLU A 187 16.79 11.09 -5.96
CA GLU A 187 15.64 11.54 -6.76
C GLU A 187 15.22 10.49 -7.80
N GLN A 188 16.19 9.89 -8.49
CA GLN A 188 15.94 8.83 -9.47
C GLN A 188 15.39 7.58 -8.79
N MET A 189 15.89 7.22 -7.61
CA MET A 189 15.38 6.12 -6.83
C MET A 189 13.94 6.38 -6.37
N GLY A 190 13.60 7.63 -6.03
CA GLY A 190 12.23 8.06 -5.72
C GLY A 190 11.28 7.85 -6.89
N ILE A 191 11.67 8.28 -8.09
CA ILE A 191 10.88 8.08 -9.31
C ILE A 191 10.76 6.58 -9.64
N TYR A 192 11.87 5.84 -9.56
CA TYR A 192 11.89 4.40 -9.83
C TYR A 192 10.96 3.62 -8.89
N THR A 193 11.08 3.86 -7.59
CA THR A 193 10.23 3.17 -6.60
C THR A 193 8.79 3.63 -6.67
N GLY A 194 8.54 4.92 -6.91
CA GLY A 194 7.21 5.48 -7.08
C GLY A 194 6.45 4.90 -8.25
N SER A 195 7.13 4.65 -9.37
CA SER A 195 6.53 4.14 -10.61
C SER A 195 6.46 2.61 -10.69
N THR A 196 7.29 1.88 -9.94
CA THR A 196 7.39 0.41 -10.03
C THR A 196 6.88 -0.33 -8.81
N SER A 197 6.80 0.32 -7.65
CA SER A 197 6.30 -0.30 -6.43
C SER A 197 4.78 -0.26 -6.36
N VAL A 198 4.17 -1.42 -6.13
CA VAL A 198 2.71 -1.57 -6.03
C VAL A 198 2.11 -0.84 -4.81
N SER A 199 2.94 -0.46 -3.83
CA SER A 199 2.51 0.24 -2.60
C SER A 199 3.57 1.24 -2.17
N TYR A 200 3.71 2.33 -2.92
CA TYR A 200 4.78 3.33 -2.77
C TYR A 200 4.50 4.44 -1.75
N THR A 201 3.36 4.45 -1.12
CA THR A 201 3.02 5.45 -0.09
C THR A 201 3.99 5.44 1.12
N HIS A 202 4.86 4.46 1.19
CA HIS A 202 5.71 4.19 2.35
C HIS A 202 7.21 4.26 2.06
N LEU A 203 7.60 4.47 0.80
CA LEU A 203 8.99 4.63 0.42
C LEU A 203 9.38 6.11 0.50
N THR A 204 9.42 6.65 1.70
CA THR A 204 10.10 7.92 1.94
C THR A 204 11.59 7.63 1.95
N LEU A 205 12.31 8.16 0.95
CA LEU A 205 13.76 8.20 0.99
C LEU A 205 14.18 9.09 2.15
N PRO A 206 15.20 8.70 2.92
CA PRO A 206 15.79 9.60 3.91
C PRO A 206 16.36 10.80 3.17
N THR A 207 15.80 11.97 3.42
CA THR A 207 16.41 13.26 3.09
C THR A 207 17.58 13.52 4.01
#